data_66451cdd2555aa0e5a6673d37dbdb211
#
_entry.id   66451cdd2555aa0e5a6673d37dbdb211
#
_cell.length_a   1.000
_cell.length_b   1.000
_cell.length_c   1.000
_cell.angle_alpha   90.00
_cell.angle_beta   90.00
_cell.angle_gamma   90.00
#
_symmetry.space_group_name_H-M   'P 1'
#
loop_
_entity.id
_entity.type
_entity.pdbx_description
1 polymer ?
#
loop_
_entity_poly.entity_id
_entity_poly.type
_entity_poly.pdbx_seq_one_letter_code
_entity_poly.pdbx_strand_id
1 'polypeptide(L)'
;MELGAERTGMTDATSTTDTVVPADDDAIEQRLGRRLGDRDETLAVAESLTGGLVGSLLTDVPGSSDYFDRSVVAYSNDAKLDALGVTRESLDAHGAVSAPVAREMARGVRDDAEATWGVSTTGIAGPSGGTEEKPVGLVFVGVAYAAPWGTGDSFVHAERHVFDGDRWTVKRESARWALRTLEAAVDEHER
;
A
#
# COMPACT_ATOMS: atom_id res chain seq x y z
N MET A 1 -6.35 -57.70 45.71
CA MET A 1 -7.51 -57.12 44.95
C MET A 1 -7.01 -55.76 44.41
N GLU A 2 -6.33 -55.81 43.31
CA GLU A 2 -5.69 -54.62 42.69
C GLU A 2 -6.58 -54.17 41.52
N LEU A 3 -7.00 -52.89 41.54
CA LEU A 3 -7.70 -52.22 40.47
C LEU A 3 -6.71 -51.57 39.55
N GLY A 4 -6.57 -52.12 38.34
CA GLY A 4 -5.78 -51.50 37.25
C GLY A 4 -6.50 -50.30 36.68
N ALA A 5 -5.85 -49.16 36.65
CA ALA A 5 -6.26 -47.97 35.94
C ALA A 5 -5.65 -47.94 34.53
N GLU A 6 -6.48 -48.17 33.51
CA GLU A 6 -6.09 -47.98 32.11
C GLU A 6 -6.03 -46.49 31.84
N ARG A 7 -4.88 -46.01 31.37
CA ARG A 7 -4.70 -44.66 30.79
C ARG A 7 -5.01 -44.73 29.30
N THR A 8 -6.14 -44.17 28.92
CA THR A 8 -6.46 -43.92 27.49
C THR A 8 -5.61 -42.78 27.00
N GLY A 9 -4.69 -43.10 26.11
CA GLY A 9 -3.88 -42.09 25.40
C GLY A 9 -4.74 -41.36 24.37
N MET A 10 -4.87 -40.08 24.55
CA MET A 10 -5.47 -39.15 23.57
C MET A 10 -4.35 -38.71 22.64
N THR A 11 -4.31 -39.27 21.44
CA THR A 11 -3.46 -38.79 20.34
C THR A 11 -4.15 -37.62 19.66
N ASP A 12 -3.70 -36.42 19.99
CA ASP A 12 -4.08 -35.20 19.26
C ASP A 12 -3.25 -35.13 17.97
N ALA A 13 -3.86 -35.53 16.87
CA ALA A 13 -3.29 -35.37 15.53
C ALA A 13 -3.92 -34.14 14.90
N THR A 14 -3.45 -32.95 15.23
CA THR A 14 -3.72 -31.74 14.47
C THR A 14 -2.91 -31.79 13.17
N SER A 15 -3.49 -32.40 12.15
CA SER A 15 -3.00 -32.29 10.77
C SER A 15 -3.35 -30.90 10.24
N THR A 16 -2.39 -29.97 10.34
CA THR A 16 -2.46 -28.71 9.62
C THR A 16 -2.11 -29.01 8.16
N THR A 17 -3.11 -29.17 7.33
CA THR A 17 -2.91 -29.19 5.88
C THR A 17 -2.63 -27.76 5.43
N ASP A 18 -1.35 -27.41 5.26
CA ASP A 18 -0.94 -26.23 4.52
C ASP A 18 -1.47 -26.39 3.08
N THR A 19 -2.57 -25.71 2.80
CA THR A 19 -3.08 -25.58 1.43
C THR A 19 -2.17 -24.60 0.71
N VAL A 20 -1.19 -25.12 -0.01
CA VAL A 20 -0.34 -24.32 -0.92
C VAL A 20 -1.25 -23.82 -2.04
N VAL A 21 -1.63 -22.54 -1.99
CA VAL A 21 -2.34 -21.84 -3.07
C VAL A 21 -1.38 -21.70 -4.25
N PRO A 22 -1.80 -22.00 -5.50
CA PRO A 22 -0.94 -21.83 -6.66
C PRO A 22 -0.44 -20.38 -6.81
N ALA A 23 0.79 -20.18 -7.25
CA ALA A 23 1.48 -18.88 -7.31
C ALA A 23 0.77 -17.80 -8.13
N ASP A 24 -0.11 -18.17 -9.08
CA ASP A 24 -0.90 -17.23 -9.89
C ASP A 24 -2.18 -16.74 -9.20
N ASP A 25 -2.61 -17.38 -8.11
CA ASP A 25 -3.80 -17.01 -7.34
C ASP A 25 -3.47 -16.23 -6.04
N ASP A 26 -2.21 -15.95 -5.78
CA ASP A 26 -1.80 -15.22 -4.58
C ASP A 26 -2.36 -13.79 -4.56
N ALA A 27 -2.72 -13.32 -3.38
CA ALA A 27 -3.14 -11.95 -3.15
C ALA A 27 -2.00 -10.96 -3.53
N ILE A 28 -2.38 -9.79 -4.02
CA ILE A 28 -1.42 -8.78 -4.52
C ILE A 28 -0.35 -8.42 -3.49
N GLU A 29 -0.71 -8.32 -2.22
CA GLU A 29 0.18 -8.02 -1.11
C GLU A 29 1.26 -9.10 -0.91
N GLN A 30 0.93 -10.38 -1.16
CA GLN A 30 1.86 -11.50 -1.06
C GLN A 30 2.84 -11.53 -2.25
N ARG A 31 2.33 -11.31 -3.48
CA ARG A 31 3.19 -11.27 -4.68
C ARG A 31 4.18 -10.12 -4.60
N LEU A 32 3.69 -8.92 -4.26
CA LEU A 32 4.52 -7.73 -4.11
C LEU A 32 5.58 -7.92 -3.01
N GLY A 33 5.19 -8.49 -1.86
CA GLY A 33 6.11 -8.74 -0.75
C GLY A 33 7.27 -9.66 -1.14
N ARG A 34 6.99 -10.74 -1.89
CA ARG A 34 8.05 -11.61 -2.41
C ARG A 34 8.99 -10.87 -3.36
N ARG A 35 8.45 -10.07 -4.29
CA ARG A 35 9.26 -9.31 -5.26
C ARG A 35 10.18 -8.32 -4.60
N LEU A 36 9.68 -7.57 -3.61
CA LEU A 36 10.50 -6.62 -2.86
C LEU A 36 11.55 -7.33 -2.01
N GLY A 37 11.18 -8.42 -1.33
CA GLY A 37 12.10 -9.22 -0.53
C GLY A 37 13.21 -9.87 -1.35
N ASP A 38 12.90 -10.43 -2.52
CA ASP A 38 13.88 -11.05 -3.43
C ASP A 38 14.93 -10.05 -3.95
N ARG A 39 14.65 -8.73 -3.86
CA ARG A 39 15.51 -7.65 -4.35
C ARG A 39 16.19 -6.83 -3.24
N ASP A 40 15.93 -7.14 -1.99
CA ASP A 40 16.32 -6.30 -0.85
C ASP A 40 15.82 -4.86 -0.98
N GLU A 41 14.64 -4.65 -1.59
CA GLU A 41 14.01 -3.35 -1.77
C GLU A 41 12.99 -3.07 -0.68
N THR A 42 12.92 -1.80 -0.24
CA THR A 42 12.05 -1.38 0.86
C THR A 42 10.91 -0.48 0.37
N LEU A 43 9.80 -0.49 1.12
CA LEU A 43 8.56 0.23 0.80
C LEU A 43 8.07 1.06 1.99
N ALA A 44 7.69 2.31 1.70
CA ALA A 44 6.92 3.16 2.59
C ALA A 44 5.61 3.63 1.93
N VAL A 45 4.56 3.84 2.72
CA VAL A 45 3.21 4.13 2.24
C VAL A 45 2.68 5.44 2.84
N ALA A 46 2.07 6.29 2.00
CA ALA A 46 1.34 7.49 2.41
C ALA A 46 -0.15 7.35 2.08
N GLU A 47 -0.99 7.38 3.09
CA GLU A 47 -2.41 7.13 2.94
C GLU A 47 -3.26 8.36 3.29
N SER A 48 -4.28 8.61 2.48
CA SER A 48 -5.32 9.58 2.80
C SER A 48 -6.68 8.89 2.83
N LEU A 49 -7.36 8.71 1.69
CA LEU A 49 -8.71 8.12 1.68
C LEU A 49 -8.74 6.68 2.18
N THR A 50 -7.69 5.91 2.02
CA THR A 50 -7.62 4.49 2.43
C THR A 50 -7.51 4.33 3.95
N GLY A 51 -6.88 5.30 4.64
CA GLY A 51 -6.90 5.40 6.09
C GLY A 51 -6.26 4.22 6.82
N GLY A 52 -5.12 3.72 6.32
CA GLY A 52 -4.37 2.62 6.91
C GLY A 52 -4.61 1.25 6.25
N LEU A 53 -5.50 1.16 5.26
CA LEU A 53 -5.81 -0.14 4.62
C LEU A 53 -4.66 -0.69 3.79
N VAL A 54 -3.84 0.16 3.15
CA VAL A 54 -2.68 -0.32 2.38
C VAL A 54 -1.65 -0.92 3.32
N GLY A 55 -1.31 -0.21 4.41
CA GLY A 55 -0.42 -0.73 5.45
C GLY A 55 -0.95 -1.99 6.10
N SER A 56 -2.26 -2.08 6.35
CA SER A 56 -2.90 -3.28 6.89
C SER A 56 -2.72 -4.49 5.97
N LEU A 57 -2.99 -4.35 4.66
CA LEU A 57 -2.80 -5.43 3.69
C LEU A 57 -1.35 -5.93 3.66
N LEU A 58 -0.37 -5.02 3.68
CA LEU A 58 1.04 -5.38 3.68
C LEU A 58 1.44 -6.12 4.96
N THR A 59 0.94 -5.70 6.11
CA THR A 59 1.26 -6.33 7.41
C THR A 59 0.53 -7.64 7.65
N ASP A 60 -0.50 -7.97 6.87
CA ASP A 60 -1.13 -9.30 6.90
C ASP A 60 -0.22 -10.39 6.29
N VAL A 61 0.87 -10.00 5.59
CA VAL A 61 1.84 -10.92 5.01
C VAL A 61 2.95 -11.25 6.04
N PRO A 62 3.13 -12.53 6.44
CA PRO A 62 4.25 -12.92 7.27
C PRO A 62 5.59 -12.54 6.62
N GLY A 63 6.52 -11.96 7.39
CA GLY A 63 7.82 -11.49 6.89
C GLY A 63 7.78 -10.09 6.26
N SER A 64 6.65 -9.38 6.33
CA SER A 64 6.54 -8.02 5.80
C SER A 64 7.55 -7.02 6.38
N SER A 65 8.07 -7.28 7.59
CA SER A 65 9.13 -6.46 8.22
C SER A 65 10.43 -6.40 7.43
N ASP A 66 10.65 -7.31 6.49
CA ASP A 66 11.87 -7.36 5.70
C ASP A 66 11.88 -6.31 4.58
N TYR A 67 10.70 -5.87 4.13
CA TYR A 67 10.54 -4.91 3.03
C TYR A 67 9.65 -3.70 3.36
N PHE A 68 8.75 -3.80 4.33
CA PHE A 68 7.81 -2.73 4.67
C PHE A 68 8.30 -1.94 5.88
N ASP A 69 8.62 -0.65 5.68
CA ASP A 69 9.10 0.23 6.74
C ASP A 69 7.94 0.86 7.52
N ARG A 70 7.07 1.64 6.84
CA ARG A 70 5.98 2.38 7.50
C ARG A 70 4.80 2.70 6.60
N SER A 71 3.64 2.98 7.24
CA SER A 71 2.52 3.67 6.61
C SER A 71 2.17 4.94 7.39
N VAL A 72 2.10 6.07 6.68
CA VAL A 72 1.73 7.38 7.22
C VAL A 72 0.32 7.73 6.76
N VAL A 73 -0.64 7.83 7.70
CA VAL A 73 -2.00 8.27 7.41
C VAL A 73 -2.07 9.80 7.54
N ALA A 74 -1.88 10.51 6.43
CA ALA A 74 -1.94 11.96 6.34
C ALA A 74 -3.31 12.41 5.83
N TYR A 75 -4.32 12.48 6.72
CA TYR A 75 -5.72 12.70 6.33
C TYR A 75 -6.05 14.16 6.04
N SER A 76 -5.55 15.10 6.84
CA SER A 76 -5.71 16.54 6.63
C SER A 76 -4.64 17.12 5.71
N ASN A 77 -4.86 18.34 5.21
CA ASN A 77 -3.85 19.08 4.46
C ASN A 77 -2.63 19.40 5.33
N ASP A 78 -2.84 19.78 6.59
CA ASP A 78 -1.74 20.05 7.52
C ASP A 78 -0.88 18.81 7.73
N ALA A 79 -1.49 17.62 7.91
CA ALA A 79 -0.74 16.36 8.02
C ALA A 79 0.06 16.04 6.75
N LYS A 80 -0.44 16.40 5.56
CA LYS A 80 0.30 16.23 4.29
C LYS A 80 1.51 17.16 4.22
N LEU A 81 1.35 18.41 4.68
CA LEU A 81 2.45 19.37 4.76
C LEU A 81 3.52 18.89 5.76
N ASP A 82 3.09 18.56 6.98
CA ASP A 82 3.99 18.30 8.10
C ASP A 82 4.73 16.95 8.00
N ALA A 83 4.00 15.90 7.64
CA ALA A 83 4.54 14.53 7.66
C ALA A 83 5.09 14.05 6.32
N LEU A 84 4.68 14.66 5.20
CA LEU A 84 5.03 14.18 3.85
C LEU A 84 5.71 15.24 2.98
N GLY A 85 5.89 16.46 3.49
CA GLY A 85 6.50 17.55 2.73
C GLY A 85 5.73 17.96 1.47
N VAL A 86 4.42 17.68 1.43
CA VAL A 86 3.55 18.18 0.36
C VAL A 86 3.58 19.70 0.40
N THR A 87 3.71 20.35 -0.75
CA THR A 87 3.83 21.80 -0.79
C THR A 87 2.47 22.49 -0.66
N ARG A 88 2.45 23.67 0.00
CA ARG A 88 1.24 24.48 0.06
C ARG A 88 0.79 24.91 -1.33
N GLU A 89 1.73 25.23 -2.21
CA GLU A 89 1.51 25.60 -3.60
C GLU A 89 0.73 24.51 -4.36
N SER A 90 1.10 23.26 -4.20
CA SER A 90 0.40 22.12 -4.83
C SER A 90 -1.02 21.96 -4.28
N LEU A 91 -1.19 22.13 -2.96
CA LEU A 91 -2.51 22.05 -2.32
C LEU A 91 -3.41 23.21 -2.75
N ASP A 92 -2.90 24.43 -2.84
CA ASP A 92 -3.66 25.61 -3.24
C ASP A 92 -4.02 25.59 -4.72
N ALA A 93 -3.10 25.15 -5.59
CA ALA A 93 -3.32 25.12 -7.03
C ALA A 93 -4.18 23.96 -7.51
N HIS A 94 -4.06 22.78 -6.87
CA HIS A 94 -4.64 21.52 -7.37
C HIS A 94 -5.59 20.84 -6.39
N GLY A 95 -5.57 21.23 -5.13
CA GLY A 95 -6.27 20.55 -4.04
C GLY A 95 -5.67 19.20 -3.69
N ALA A 96 -6.05 18.67 -2.52
CA ALA A 96 -5.49 17.42 -1.98
C ALA A 96 -5.71 16.19 -2.90
N VAL A 97 -6.82 16.17 -3.65
CA VAL A 97 -7.15 15.08 -4.58
C VAL A 97 -6.67 15.46 -5.98
N SER A 98 -5.41 15.17 -6.26
CA SER A 98 -4.76 15.53 -7.53
C SER A 98 -3.48 14.72 -7.76
N ALA A 99 -3.06 14.62 -9.02
CA ALA A 99 -1.82 13.93 -9.41
C ALA A 99 -0.55 14.60 -8.84
N PRO A 100 -0.40 15.95 -8.82
CA PRO A 100 0.74 16.59 -8.16
C PRO A 100 0.85 16.21 -6.68
N VAL A 101 -0.23 16.30 -5.91
CA VAL A 101 -0.23 15.96 -4.49
C VAL A 101 0.04 14.48 -4.27
N ALA A 102 -0.51 13.57 -5.08
CA ALA A 102 -0.19 12.14 -4.99
C ALA A 102 1.30 11.88 -5.21
N ARG A 103 1.93 12.51 -6.21
CA ARG A 103 3.39 12.40 -6.44
C ARG A 103 4.21 12.93 -5.26
N GLU A 104 3.85 14.09 -4.72
CA GLU A 104 4.54 14.65 -3.57
C GLU A 104 4.41 13.75 -2.33
N MET A 105 3.21 13.21 -2.07
CA MET A 105 2.99 12.27 -0.97
C MET A 105 3.85 11.01 -1.11
N ALA A 106 3.90 10.40 -2.32
CA ALA A 106 4.70 9.21 -2.56
C ALA A 106 6.21 9.47 -2.40
N ARG A 107 6.69 10.60 -2.92
CA ARG A 107 8.08 11.03 -2.75
C ARG A 107 8.39 11.29 -1.28
N GLY A 108 7.53 12.05 -0.60
CA GLY A 108 7.75 12.44 0.79
C GLY A 108 7.87 11.25 1.73
N VAL A 109 6.98 10.26 1.64
CA VAL A 109 7.04 9.07 2.50
C VAL A 109 8.25 8.20 2.16
N ARG A 110 8.64 8.08 0.88
CA ARG A 110 9.85 7.38 0.45
C ARG A 110 11.10 8.02 1.05
N ASP A 111 11.22 9.34 0.92
CA ASP A 111 12.41 10.08 1.36
C ASP A 111 12.52 10.12 2.89
N ASP A 112 11.39 10.25 3.61
CA ASP A 112 11.36 10.21 5.08
C ASP A 112 11.74 8.82 5.64
N ALA A 113 11.37 7.77 4.94
CA ALA A 113 11.71 6.39 5.31
C ALA A 113 13.07 5.91 4.76
N GLU A 114 13.74 6.72 3.93
CA GLU A 114 14.92 6.29 3.15
C GLU A 114 14.65 4.98 2.37
N ALA A 115 13.39 4.77 1.96
CA ALA A 115 12.95 3.56 1.28
C ALA A 115 13.28 3.58 -0.21
N THR A 116 13.35 2.40 -0.84
CA THR A 116 13.50 2.24 -2.29
C THR A 116 12.25 2.73 -3.02
N TRP A 117 11.07 2.36 -2.50
CA TRP A 117 9.77 2.67 -3.07
C TRP A 117 8.90 3.47 -2.11
N GLY A 118 8.16 4.41 -2.66
CA GLY A 118 7.06 5.10 -1.97
C GLY A 118 5.77 4.96 -2.77
N VAL A 119 4.68 4.60 -2.12
CA VAL A 119 3.35 4.58 -2.73
C VAL A 119 2.40 5.48 -1.96
N SER A 120 1.53 6.19 -2.65
CA SER A 120 0.55 7.06 -2.00
C SER A 120 -0.86 6.88 -2.54
N THR A 121 -1.85 7.20 -1.70
CA THR A 121 -3.26 7.24 -2.07
C THR A 121 -3.91 8.56 -1.65
N THR A 122 -4.55 9.27 -2.58
CA THR A 122 -5.43 10.40 -2.27
C THR A 122 -6.70 10.34 -3.11
N GLY A 123 -7.87 10.74 -2.57
CA GLY A 123 -9.12 10.58 -3.30
C GLY A 123 -10.37 10.91 -2.49
N ILE A 124 -11.52 10.70 -3.11
CA ILE A 124 -12.86 10.95 -2.58
C ILE A 124 -13.62 9.63 -2.46
N ALA A 125 -13.64 9.04 -1.28
CA ALA A 125 -14.32 7.77 -1.05
C ALA A 125 -15.86 7.87 -0.96
N GLY A 126 -16.41 9.10 -0.83
CA GLY A 126 -17.85 9.31 -0.68
C GLY A 126 -18.38 9.05 0.75
N PRO A 127 -19.73 9.10 0.94
CA PRO A 127 -20.74 9.37 -0.08
C PRO A 127 -20.83 10.84 -0.51
N SER A 128 -20.18 11.77 0.21
CA SER A 128 -20.14 13.20 -0.07
C SER A 128 -18.73 13.67 -0.45
N GLY A 129 -18.57 14.94 -0.80
CA GLY A 129 -17.27 15.56 -1.11
C GLY A 129 -16.88 15.52 -2.58
N GLY A 130 -17.69 14.90 -3.44
CA GLY A 130 -17.50 14.94 -4.88
C GLY A 130 -18.04 16.23 -5.52
N THR A 131 -17.45 16.61 -6.64
CA THR A 131 -17.89 17.65 -7.56
C THR A 131 -18.00 17.06 -8.97
N GLU A 132 -18.49 17.85 -9.96
CA GLU A 132 -18.53 17.41 -11.36
C GLU A 132 -17.12 17.12 -11.92
N GLU A 133 -16.14 17.93 -11.54
CA GLU A 133 -14.73 17.75 -11.95
C GLU A 133 -14.01 16.65 -11.17
N LYS A 134 -14.36 16.50 -9.88
CA LYS A 134 -13.79 15.51 -8.96
C LYS A 134 -14.89 14.66 -8.35
N PRO A 135 -15.41 13.65 -9.07
CA PRO A 135 -16.53 12.84 -8.58
C PRO A 135 -16.16 11.98 -7.38
N VAL A 136 -17.18 11.53 -6.66
CA VAL A 136 -17.02 10.42 -5.68
C VAL A 136 -16.43 9.20 -6.40
N GLY A 137 -15.52 8.51 -5.76
CA GLY A 137 -14.77 7.40 -6.36
C GLY A 137 -13.47 7.82 -7.04
N LEU A 138 -13.24 9.13 -7.26
CA LEU A 138 -11.97 9.60 -7.82
C LEU A 138 -10.81 9.34 -6.86
N VAL A 139 -9.78 8.68 -7.38
CA VAL A 139 -8.56 8.32 -6.65
C VAL A 139 -7.33 8.61 -7.52
N PHE A 140 -6.28 9.10 -6.89
CA PHE A 140 -4.94 9.14 -7.44
C PHE A 140 -4.03 8.24 -6.60
N VAL A 141 -3.22 7.45 -7.28
CA VAL A 141 -2.11 6.67 -6.71
C VAL A 141 -0.81 7.27 -7.23
N GLY A 142 0.08 7.65 -6.31
CA GLY A 142 1.45 8.06 -6.64
C GLY A 142 2.41 6.90 -6.38
N VAL A 143 3.43 6.75 -7.25
CA VAL A 143 4.56 5.82 -7.06
C VAL A 143 5.85 6.59 -7.24
N ALA A 144 6.79 6.41 -6.31
CA ALA A 144 8.11 7.02 -6.33
C ALA A 144 9.18 5.95 -6.15
N TYR A 145 10.21 5.99 -6.98
CA TYR A 145 11.38 5.11 -6.91
C TYR A 145 12.65 5.92 -6.62
N ALA A 146 13.50 5.40 -5.74
CA ALA A 146 14.83 5.93 -5.46
C ALA A 146 15.90 5.03 -6.08
N ALA A 147 16.46 5.46 -7.20
CA ALA A 147 17.59 4.76 -7.82
C ALA A 147 18.90 5.00 -7.05
N PRO A 148 19.90 4.13 -7.21
CA PRO A 148 21.23 4.35 -6.67
C PRO A 148 21.81 5.70 -7.08
N TRP A 149 22.62 6.30 -6.20
CA TRP A 149 23.24 7.59 -6.44
C TRP A 149 24.04 7.62 -7.75
N GLY A 150 23.80 8.66 -8.56
CA GLY A 150 24.54 8.92 -9.79
C GLY A 150 23.99 8.23 -11.04
N THR A 151 22.97 7.38 -10.94
CA THR A 151 22.34 6.76 -12.12
C THR A 151 21.40 7.72 -12.85
N GLY A 152 20.69 8.58 -12.11
CA GLY A 152 19.68 9.49 -12.69
C GLY A 152 18.34 8.82 -12.97
N ASP A 153 18.14 7.57 -12.57
CA ASP A 153 16.97 6.74 -12.91
C ASP A 153 15.81 6.84 -11.90
N SER A 154 15.96 7.68 -10.86
CA SER A 154 14.88 7.95 -9.92
C SER A 154 13.68 8.60 -10.63
N PHE A 155 12.47 8.15 -10.30
CA PHE A 155 11.26 8.70 -10.89
C PHE A 155 10.14 8.86 -9.87
N VAL A 156 9.12 9.62 -10.27
CA VAL A 156 7.84 9.69 -9.61
C VAL A 156 6.73 9.89 -10.64
N HIS A 157 5.67 9.10 -10.56
CA HIS A 157 4.49 9.26 -11.39
C HIS A 157 3.22 9.16 -10.55
N ALA A 158 2.08 9.45 -11.16
CA ALA A 158 0.78 9.25 -10.53
C ALA A 158 -0.24 8.79 -11.58
N GLU A 159 -1.08 7.85 -11.18
CA GLU A 159 -2.20 7.34 -11.95
C GLU A 159 -3.51 7.85 -11.40
N ARG A 160 -4.55 7.91 -12.25
CA ARG A 160 -5.90 8.35 -11.93
C ARG A 160 -6.90 7.26 -12.24
N HIS A 161 -7.81 7.01 -11.31
CA HIS A 161 -8.94 6.11 -11.51
C HIS A 161 -10.21 6.65 -10.85
N VAL A 162 -11.38 6.19 -11.31
CA VAL A 162 -12.66 6.45 -10.66
C VAL A 162 -13.33 5.11 -10.39
N PHE A 163 -13.48 4.78 -9.11
CA PHE A 163 -14.14 3.55 -8.67
C PHE A 163 -15.62 3.78 -8.46
N ASP A 164 -16.42 2.80 -8.86
CA ASP A 164 -17.83 2.72 -8.51
C ASP A 164 -18.00 2.04 -7.15
N GLY A 165 -19.10 2.35 -6.46
CA GLY A 165 -19.49 1.69 -5.23
C GLY A 165 -19.64 2.62 -4.03
N ASP A 166 -19.89 2.03 -2.88
CA ASP A 166 -19.96 2.74 -1.61
C ASP A 166 -18.55 3.11 -1.08
N ARG A 167 -18.53 3.90 -0.02
CA ARG A 167 -17.28 4.36 0.62
C ARG A 167 -16.32 3.21 0.96
N TRP A 168 -16.85 2.08 1.43
CA TRP A 168 -16.03 0.95 1.83
C TRP A 168 -15.42 0.24 0.62
N THR A 169 -16.23 0.05 -0.41
CA THR A 169 -15.77 -0.51 -1.69
C THR A 169 -14.68 0.35 -2.32
N VAL A 170 -14.90 1.66 -2.42
CA VAL A 170 -13.88 2.60 -2.97
C VAL A 170 -12.58 2.51 -2.19
N LYS A 171 -12.61 2.52 -0.85
CA LYS A 171 -11.39 2.41 -0.02
C LYS A 171 -10.62 1.11 -0.27
N ARG A 172 -11.31 -0.03 -0.31
CA ARG A 172 -10.71 -1.35 -0.50
C ARG A 172 -10.09 -1.51 -1.88
N GLU A 173 -10.84 -1.11 -2.93
CA GLU A 173 -10.35 -1.19 -4.29
C GLU A 173 -9.17 -0.23 -4.51
N SER A 174 -9.20 0.97 -3.91
CA SER A 174 -8.08 1.90 -3.95
C SER A 174 -6.82 1.33 -3.29
N ALA A 175 -6.95 0.65 -2.15
CA ALA A 175 -5.81 0.04 -1.48
C ALA A 175 -5.17 -1.06 -2.34
N ARG A 176 -5.98 -1.96 -2.92
CA ARG A 176 -5.48 -3.00 -3.83
C ARG A 176 -4.91 -2.45 -5.12
N TRP A 177 -5.55 -1.40 -5.65
CA TRP A 177 -5.05 -0.74 -6.85
C TRP A 177 -3.70 -0.08 -6.62
N ALA A 178 -3.48 0.55 -5.46
CA ALA A 178 -2.19 1.12 -5.11
C ALA A 178 -1.07 0.06 -5.11
N LEU A 179 -1.34 -1.15 -4.58
CA LEU A 179 -0.37 -2.24 -4.62
C LEU A 179 -0.14 -2.78 -6.03
N ARG A 180 -1.18 -2.86 -6.88
CA ARG A 180 -1.03 -3.27 -8.30
C ARG A 180 -0.24 -2.25 -9.11
N THR A 181 -0.48 -0.96 -8.89
CA THR A 181 0.28 0.12 -9.55
C THR A 181 1.74 0.07 -9.16
N LEU A 182 2.04 -0.17 -7.88
CA LEU A 182 3.42 -0.38 -7.43
C LEU A 182 4.04 -1.65 -8.03
N GLU A 183 3.31 -2.78 -8.03
CA GLU A 183 3.80 -4.03 -8.63
C GLU A 183 4.18 -3.84 -10.11
N ALA A 184 3.34 -3.15 -10.88
CA ALA A 184 3.62 -2.85 -12.28
C ALA A 184 4.89 -1.99 -12.46
N ALA A 185 5.09 -0.97 -11.61
CA ALA A 185 6.27 -0.13 -11.62
C ALA A 185 7.55 -0.91 -11.26
N VAL A 186 7.46 -1.81 -10.27
CA VAL A 186 8.54 -2.72 -9.87
C VAL A 186 8.92 -3.65 -11.02
N ASP A 187 7.94 -4.20 -11.77
CA ASP A 187 8.18 -5.09 -12.93
C ASP A 187 8.76 -4.35 -14.13
N GLU A 188 8.32 -3.11 -14.38
CA GLU A 188 8.87 -2.29 -15.48
C GLU A 188 10.32 -1.90 -15.23
N HIS A 189 10.69 -1.72 -13.99
CA HIS A 189 12.06 -1.37 -13.61
C HIS A 189 13.05 -2.55 -13.73
N GLU A 190 12.56 -3.78 -13.87
CA GLU A 190 13.39 -4.97 -14.14
C GLU A 190 13.94 -5.06 -15.58
N ARG A 191 13.38 -4.29 -16.52
CA ARG A 191 13.68 -4.41 -17.95
C ARG A 191 14.69 -3.37 -18.41
#